data_4cb32db38bb7b462c0fce1faa3585c45
#
_entry.id   4cb32db38bb7b462c0fce1faa3585c45
#
_cell.length_a   1.000
_cell.length_b   1.000
_cell.length_c   1.000
_cell.angle_alpha   90.00
_cell.angle_beta   90.00
_cell.angle_gamma   90.00
#
_symmetry.space_group_name_H-M   'P 1'
#
loop_
_entity.id
_entity.type
_entity.pdbx_description
1 polymer ?
#
loop_
_entity_poly.entity_id
_entity_poly.type
_entity_poly.pdbx_seq_one_letter_code
_entity_poly.pdbx_strand_id
1 'polypeptide(L)'
;VTAPGAGAPGGVGGPEALPSVSVLNVANLLTIIRLILVPVFVVLLFAGPDNDGWRYAAFVAYAVAAVTDQVDGSIARHWHLVTDFGILVDPIADKALTGAALISLSVLGELPWPVTVVVLLREVGVTLLRLWVIRFGVIAASRGGKAKTLLLNVAIGLYVLPLAGAAATSRAVILAAGVVVAVVTGVDYVYRALALRRRAARDTAGEPAAGEPAAGEPAAGPAITNEEGLTDAR
;
A
#
# COMPACT_ATOMS: atom_id res chain seq x y z
N VAL A 1 12.12 43.57 -58.61
CA VAL A 1 12.82 42.60 -57.70
C VAL A 1 12.15 42.67 -56.33
N THR A 2 11.18 41.80 -56.08
CA THR A 2 10.46 41.68 -54.83
C THR A 2 11.11 40.59 -53.97
N ALA A 3 11.53 40.92 -52.75
CA ALA A 3 12.07 40.02 -51.77
C ALA A 3 10.96 39.15 -51.16
N PRO A 4 11.19 37.87 -50.85
CA PRO A 4 10.22 37.01 -50.20
C PRO A 4 10.20 37.27 -48.69
N GLY A 5 8.98 37.35 -48.12
CA GLY A 5 8.70 37.60 -46.74
C GLY A 5 9.21 36.48 -45.80
N ALA A 6 9.80 36.89 -44.67
CA ALA A 6 10.21 36.02 -43.60
C ALA A 6 8.96 35.46 -42.87
N GLY A 7 8.82 34.13 -42.90
CA GLY A 7 7.83 33.40 -42.10
C GLY A 7 8.11 33.57 -40.62
N ALA A 8 7.08 33.94 -39.85
CA ALA A 8 7.14 34.02 -38.42
C ALA A 8 7.35 32.63 -37.80
N PRO A 9 8.17 32.48 -36.72
CA PRO A 9 8.33 31.21 -36.05
C PRO A 9 7.03 30.84 -35.32
N GLY A 10 6.55 29.63 -35.60
CA GLY A 10 5.38 29.05 -34.96
C GLY A 10 5.48 29.09 -33.43
N GLY A 11 4.42 29.57 -32.81
CA GLY A 11 4.32 29.66 -31.36
C GLY A 11 4.54 28.27 -30.71
N VAL A 12 5.49 28.23 -29.79
CA VAL A 12 5.72 27.08 -28.89
C VAL A 12 4.45 26.94 -28.07
N GLY A 13 3.68 25.89 -28.34
CA GLY A 13 2.53 25.55 -27.51
C GLY A 13 2.96 25.46 -26.05
N GLY A 14 2.37 26.34 -25.22
CA GLY A 14 2.58 26.27 -23.78
C GLY A 14 2.17 24.88 -23.26
N PRO A 15 2.70 24.44 -22.10
CA PRO A 15 2.36 23.14 -21.54
C PRO A 15 0.84 23.05 -21.44
N GLU A 16 0.26 22.05 -22.16
CA GLU A 16 -1.16 21.73 -22.02
C GLU A 16 -1.44 21.44 -20.54
N ALA A 17 -2.24 22.29 -19.92
CA ALA A 17 -2.69 22.10 -18.55
C ALA A 17 -3.44 20.76 -18.49
N LEU A 18 -2.86 19.81 -17.78
CA LEU A 18 -3.52 18.53 -17.54
C LEU A 18 -4.92 18.79 -16.96
N PRO A 19 -5.96 18.11 -17.44
CA PRO A 19 -7.31 18.35 -16.97
C PRO A 19 -7.35 18.13 -15.45
N SER A 20 -7.75 19.17 -14.71
CA SER A 20 -7.90 19.09 -13.26
C SER A 20 -8.99 18.07 -12.94
N VAL A 21 -8.62 16.92 -12.37
CA VAL A 21 -9.60 15.93 -11.91
C VAL A 21 -10.42 16.56 -10.79
N SER A 22 -11.73 16.61 -10.96
CA SER A 22 -12.63 17.18 -9.94
C SER A 22 -12.47 16.44 -8.62
N VAL A 23 -12.40 17.18 -7.52
CA VAL A 23 -12.38 16.61 -6.15
C VAL A 23 -13.66 15.79 -5.89
N LEU A 24 -14.77 16.18 -6.50
CA LEU A 24 -16.03 15.41 -6.48
C LEU A 24 -16.03 14.39 -7.62
N ASN A 25 -15.26 13.32 -7.49
CA ASN A 25 -15.31 12.17 -8.37
C ASN A 25 -15.84 10.93 -7.61
N VAL A 26 -16.20 9.89 -8.36
CA VAL A 26 -16.80 8.66 -7.81
C VAL A 26 -15.92 8.04 -6.71
N ALA A 27 -14.60 8.05 -6.88
CA ALA A 27 -13.67 7.47 -5.89
C ALA A 27 -13.72 8.25 -4.57
N ASN A 28 -13.61 9.58 -4.62
CA ASN A 28 -13.67 10.41 -3.42
C ASN A 28 -15.05 10.35 -2.74
N LEU A 29 -16.14 10.25 -3.52
CA LEU A 29 -17.49 10.06 -2.97
C LEU A 29 -17.57 8.76 -2.17
N LEU A 30 -17.03 7.66 -2.69
CA LEU A 30 -17.00 6.37 -2.00
C LEU A 30 -16.18 6.44 -0.71
N THR A 31 -15.06 7.16 -0.71
CA THR A 31 -14.25 7.40 0.51
C THR A 31 -15.04 8.20 1.56
N ILE A 32 -15.79 9.24 1.14
CA ILE A 32 -16.64 10.03 2.06
C ILE A 32 -17.77 9.18 2.63
N ILE A 33 -18.44 8.38 1.80
CA ILE A 33 -19.49 7.45 2.24
C ILE A 33 -18.93 6.49 3.29
N ARG A 34 -17.74 5.91 3.06
CA ARG A 34 -17.08 5.04 4.04
C ARG A 34 -16.82 5.76 5.36
N LEU A 35 -16.32 6.98 5.31
CA LEU A 35 -16.04 7.77 6.51
C LEU A 35 -17.31 8.06 7.32
N ILE A 36 -18.46 8.21 6.66
CA ILE A 36 -19.77 8.32 7.31
C ILE A 36 -20.24 6.97 7.85
N LEU A 37 -20.00 5.88 7.11
CA LEU A 37 -20.40 4.53 7.55
C LEU A 37 -19.66 4.05 8.81
N VAL A 38 -18.44 4.54 9.08
CA VAL A 38 -17.69 4.18 10.30
C VAL A 38 -18.47 4.57 11.56
N PRO A 39 -18.86 5.82 11.81
CA PRO A 39 -19.65 6.16 12.98
C PRO A 39 -21.03 5.52 12.97
N VAL A 40 -21.68 5.36 11.81
CA VAL A 40 -22.96 4.65 11.70
C VAL A 40 -22.82 3.21 12.17
N PHE A 41 -21.81 2.49 11.73
CA PHE A 41 -21.48 1.14 12.19
C PHE A 41 -21.33 1.07 13.70
N VAL A 42 -20.53 1.99 14.28
CA VAL A 42 -20.29 2.03 15.73
C VAL A 42 -21.62 2.25 16.48
N VAL A 43 -22.42 3.23 16.07
CA VAL A 43 -23.72 3.52 16.68
C VAL A 43 -24.65 2.29 16.62
N LEU A 44 -24.76 1.65 15.45
CA LEU A 44 -25.60 0.46 15.29
C LEU A 44 -25.13 -0.70 16.18
N LEU A 45 -23.82 -0.91 16.27
CA LEU A 45 -23.24 -1.99 17.09
C LEU A 45 -23.51 -1.79 18.59
N PHE A 46 -23.45 -0.55 19.07
CA PHE A 46 -23.70 -0.21 20.47
C PHE A 46 -25.20 0.01 20.82
N ALA A 47 -26.06 0.25 19.81
CA ALA A 47 -27.49 0.45 20.02
C ALA A 47 -28.20 -0.81 20.53
N GLY A 48 -27.68 -1.99 20.20
CA GLY A 48 -28.25 -3.25 20.67
C GLY A 48 -27.25 -4.40 20.51
N PRO A 49 -26.24 -4.46 21.38
CA PRO A 49 -25.16 -5.47 21.28
C PRO A 49 -25.68 -6.91 21.40
N ASP A 50 -26.77 -7.11 22.15
CA ASP A 50 -27.41 -8.42 22.35
C ASP A 50 -28.63 -8.64 21.44
N ASN A 51 -28.93 -7.70 20.53
CA ASN A 51 -30.06 -7.80 19.61
C ASN A 51 -29.59 -8.13 18.21
N ASP A 52 -30.01 -9.26 17.68
CA ASP A 52 -29.61 -9.76 16.36
C ASP A 52 -29.91 -8.77 15.23
N GLY A 53 -31.04 -8.05 15.29
CA GLY A 53 -31.40 -7.07 14.27
C GLY A 53 -30.42 -5.91 14.17
N TRP A 54 -30.00 -5.36 15.31
CA TRP A 54 -28.98 -4.32 15.37
C TRP A 54 -27.60 -4.85 14.93
N ARG A 55 -27.27 -6.08 15.28
CA ARG A 55 -26.02 -6.75 14.87
C ARG A 55 -25.96 -6.96 13.35
N TYR A 56 -27.08 -7.41 12.73
CA TYR A 56 -27.16 -7.51 11.27
C TYR A 56 -27.08 -6.15 10.60
N ALA A 57 -27.72 -5.11 11.13
CA ALA A 57 -27.60 -3.75 10.61
C ALA A 57 -26.16 -3.22 10.70
N ALA A 58 -25.49 -3.43 11.82
CA ALA A 58 -24.08 -3.09 11.99
C ALA A 58 -23.19 -3.86 11.00
N PHE A 59 -23.43 -5.15 10.81
CA PHE A 59 -22.71 -5.97 9.84
C PHE A 59 -22.89 -5.45 8.42
N VAL A 60 -24.09 -5.07 8.01
CA VAL A 60 -24.34 -4.51 6.67
C VAL A 60 -23.59 -3.20 6.48
N ALA A 61 -23.63 -2.28 7.47
CA ALA A 61 -22.88 -1.04 7.41
C ALA A 61 -21.36 -1.28 7.30
N TYR A 62 -20.81 -2.22 8.08
CA TYR A 62 -19.41 -2.63 8.02
C TYR A 62 -19.06 -3.25 6.67
N ALA A 63 -19.87 -4.20 6.18
CA ALA A 63 -19.61 -4.90 4.92
C ALA A 63 -19.63 -3.94 3.72
N VAL A 64 -20.63 -3.02 3.68
CA VAL A 64 -20.69 -1.98 2.64
C VAL A 64 -19.44 -1.11 2.69
N ALA A 65 -19.00 -0.65 3.87
CA ALA A 65 -17.80 0.14 4.01
C ALA A 65 -16.55 -0.62 3.57
N ALA A 66 -16.41 -1.90 3.93
CA ALA A 66 -15.26 -2.74 3.58
C ALA A 66 -15.20 -3.09 2.09
N VAL A 67 -16.37 -3.34 1.45
CA VAL A 67 -16.45 -3.61 0.00
C VAL A 67 -16.16 -2.34 -0.78
N THR A 68 -16.73 -1.20 -0.37
CA THR A 68 -16.50 0.10 -0.99
C THR A 68 -15.02 0.43 -1.06
N ASP A 69 -14.24 0.14 0.01
CA ASP A 69 -12.78 0.31 0.04
C ASP A 69 -12.02 -0.47 -1.05
N GLN A 70 -12.46 -1.69 -1.36
CA GLN A 70 -11.82 -2.48 -2.40
C GLN A 70 -12.19 -2.02 -3.80
N VAL A 71 -13.40 -1.48 -3.97
CA VAL A 71 -13.95 -1.04 -5.25
C VAL A 71 -13.38 0.32 -5.66
N ASP A 72 -13.36 1.32 -4.75
CA ASP A 72 -12.87 2.67 -5.06
C ASP A 72 -11.39 2.69 -5.44
N GLY A 73 -10.55 1.95 -4.71
CA GLY A 73 -9.14 1.81 -5.03
C GLY A 73 -8.88 1.17 -6.40
N SER A 74 -9.77 0.26 -6.87
CA SER A 74 -9.67 -0.32 -8.21
C SER A 74 -10.18 0.64 -9.29
N ILE A 75 -11.28 1.34 -9.05
CA ILE A 75 -11.86 2.35 -9.95
C ILE A 75 -10.91 3.52 -10.14
N ALA A 76 -10.39 4.10 -9.04
CA ALA A 76 -9.47 5.23 -9.10
C ALA A 76 -8.22 4.93 -9.95
N ARG A 77 -7.67 3.73 -9.83
CA ARG A 77 -6.51 3.30 -10.64
C ARG A 77 -6.86 3.05 -12.11
N HIS A 78 -8.03 2.47 -12.38
CA HIS A 78 -8.44 2.12 -13.75
C HIS A 78 -8.83 3.36 -14.58
N TRP A 79 -9.43 4.35 -13.93
CA TRP A 79 -9.95 5.55 -14.60
C TRP A 79 -9.07 6.79 -14.42
N HIS A 80 -7.89 6.65 -13.81
CA HIS A 80 -6.96 7.76 -13.54
C HIS A 80 -7.60 8.92 -12.75
N LEU A 81 -8.56 8.61 -11.86
CA LEU A 81 -9.29 9.58 -11.02
C LEU A 81 -8.60 9.82 -9.67
N VAL A 82 -7.29 9.67 -9.62
CA VAL A 82 -6.51 9.86 -8.40
C VAL A 82 -6.42 11.36 -8.09
N THR A 83 -6.84 11.75 -6.89
CA THR A 83 -6.78 13.14 -6.39
C THR A 83 -5.89 13.22 -5.15
N ASP A 84 -5.30 14.39 -4.88
CA ASP A 84 -4.50 14.62 -3.66
C ASP A 84 -5.34 14.40 -2.40
N PHE A 85 -6.63 14.75 -2.44
CA PHE A 85 -7.58 14.50 -1.37
C PHE A 85 -7.76 13.00 -1.11
N GLY A 86 -8.00 12.20 -2.15
CA GLY A 86 -8.12 10.73 -2.04
C GLY A 86 -6.84 10.11 -1.49
N ILE A 87 -5.67 10.46 -2.00
CA ILE A 87 -4.37 9.95 -1.53
C ILE A 87 -4.19 10.13 -0.02
N LEU A 88 -4.67 11.26 0.53
CA LEU A 88 -4.55 11.57 1.96
C LEU A 88 -5.62 10.88 2.80
N VAL A 89 -6.88 10.86 2.33
CA VAL A 89 -8.04 10.45 3.13
C VAL A 89 -8.27 8.94 3.09
N ASP A 90 -7.98 8.26 1.95
CA ASP A 90 -8.16 6.81 1.81
C ASP A 90 -7.42 5.99 2.89
N PRO A 91 -6.12 6.24 3.16
CA PRO A 91 -5.42 5.51 4.22
C PRO A 91 -5.99 5.76 5.62
N ILE A 92 -6.60 6.92 5.85
CA ILE A 92 -7.22 7.28 7.13
C ILE A 92 -8.56 6.56 7.25
N ALA A 93 -9.38 6.59 6.22
CA ALA A 93 -10.70 5.94 6.20
C ALA A 93 -10.61 4.42 6.35
N ASP A 94 -9.67 3.77 5.64
CA ASP A 94 -9.38 2.33 5.77
C ASP A 94 -9.02 1.95 7.22
N LYS A 95 -8.12 2.70 7.83
CA LYS A 95 -7.70 2.44 9.22
C LYS A 95 -8.76 2.81 10.24
N ALA A 96 -9.59 3.82 9.97
CA ALA A 96 -10.69 4.20 10.82
C ALA A 96 -11.73 3.08 10.93
N LEU A 97 -12.10 2.43 9.82
CA LEU A 97 -13.04 1.31 9.82
C LEU A 97 -12.53 0.13 10.63
N THR A 98 -11.31 -0.36 10.30
CA THR A 98 -10.71 -1.50 11.00
C THR A 98 -10.47 -1.18 12.47
N GLY A 99 -9.97 0.02 12.80
CA GLY A 99 -9.71 0.45 14.17
C GLY A 99 -10.99 0.58 14.98
N ALA A 100 -12.02 1.24 14.46
CA ALA A 100 -13.31 1.38 15.11
C ALA A 100 -13.95 0.02 15.39
N ALA A 101 -13.90 -0.91 14.42
CA ALA A 101 -14.48 -2.24 14.57
C ALA A 101 -13.76 -3.06 15.65
N LEU A 102 -12.43 -3.13 15.63
CA LEU A 102 -11.64 -3.88 16.60
C LEU A 102 -11.81 -3.31 18.01
N ILE A 103 -11.76 -1.99 18.16
CA ILE A 103 -11.94 -1.32 19.47
C ILE A 103 -13.35 -1.57 19.98
N SER A 104 -14.39 -1.40 19.15
CA SER A 104 -15.77 -1.61 19.55
C SER A 104 -16.04 -3.03 20.02
N LEU A 105 -15.55 -4.04 19.27
CA LEU A 105 -15.67 -5.45 19.65
C LEU A 105 -14.91 -5.77 20.94
N SER A 106 -13.76 -5.11 21.19
CA SER A 106 -13.02 -5.28 22.46
C SER A 106 -13.73 -4.62 23.63
N VAL A 107 -14.35 -3.45 23.43
CA VAL A 107 -15.17 -2.77 24.47
C VAL A 107 -16.38 -3.62 24.84
N LEU A 108 -17.01 -4.30 23.86
CA LEU A 108 -18.11 -5.22 24.08
C LEU A 108 -17.69 -6.57 24.70
N GLY A 109 -16.37 -6.78 24.90
CA GLY A 109 -15.84 -8.02 25.47
C GLY A 109 -15.83 -9.22 24.53
N GLU A 110 -16.19 -9.02 23.26
CA GLU A 110 -16.20 -10.10 22.24
C GLU A 110 -14.83 -10.41 21.69
N LEU A 111 -13.92 -9.44 21.72
CA LEU A 111 -12.55 -9.58 21.24
C LEU A 111 -11.54 -9.29 22.35
N PRO A 112 -10.53 -10.17 22.59
CA PRO A 112 -9.50 -9.89 23.57
C PRO A 112 -8.67 -8.65 23.20
N TRP A 113 -8.49 -7.70 24.11
CA TRP A 113 -7.71 -6.49 23.92
C TRP A 113 -6.30 -6.70 23.34
N PRO A 114 -5.53 -7.75 23.74
CA PRO A 114 -4.22 -7.99 23.13
C PRO A 114 -4.27 -8.16 21.62
N VAL A 115 -5.31 -8.80 21.09
CA VAL A 115 -5.50 -8.96 19.61
C VAL A 115 -5.68 -7.59 18.96
N THR A 116 -6.56 -6.76 19.49
CA THR A 116 -6.79 -5.40 18.99
C THR A 116 -5.52 -4.57 19.02
N VAL A 117 -4.79 -4.60 20.13
CA VAL A 117 -3.53 -3.85 20.27
C VAL A 117 -2.49 -4.31 19.26
N VAL A 118 -2.28 -5.62 19.11
CA VAL A 118 -1.31 -6.18 18.15
C VAL A 118 -1.65 -5.78 16.72
N VAL A 119 -2.92 -5.90 16.32
CA VAL A 119 -3.35 -5.53 14.97
C VAL A 119 -3.19 -4.03 14.72
N LEU A 120 -3.64 -3.18 15.65
CA LEU A 120 -3.53 -1.73 15.50
C LEU A 120 -2.07 -1.25 15.49
N LEU A 121 -1.23 -1.75 16.39
CA LEU A 121 0.21 -1.42 16.39
C LEU A 121 0.86 -1.83 15.07
N ARG A 122 0.51 -2.99 14.54
CA ARG A 122 1.00 -3.45 13.24
C ARG A 122 0.51 -2.53 12.11
N GLU A 123 -0.78 -2.19 12.07
CA GLU A 123 -1.34 -1.34 11.00
C GLU A 123 -0.71 0.05 10.99
N VAL A 124 -0.63 0.68 12.15
CA VAL A 124 -0.01 2.00 12.32
C VAL A 124 1.49 1.92 12.10
N GLY A 125 2.16 0.94 12.71
CA GLY A 125 3.61 0.78 12.62
C GLY A 125 4.11 0.56 11.20
N VAL A 126 3.47 -0.33 10.42
CA VAL A 126 3.84 -0.55 9.01
C VAL A 126 3.55 0.68 8.17
N THR A 127 2.50 1.45 8.46
CA THR A 127 2.19 2.70 7.75
C THR A 127 3.25 3.76 8.01
N LEU A 128 3.61 3.98 9.27
CA LEU A 128 4.67 4.93 9.66
C LEU A 128 6.02 4.50 9.08
N LEU A 129 6.33 3.21 9.14
CA LEU A 129 7.56 2.66 8.56
C LEU A 129 7.62 2.87 7.05
N ARG A 130 6.47 2.71 6.34
CA ARG A 130 6.37 3.00 4.91
C ARG A 130 6.67 4.47 4.60
N LEU A 131 6.08 5.40 5.34
CA LEU A 131 6.32 6.83 5.18
C LEU A 131 7.79 7.19 5.48
N TRP A 132 8.39 6.52 6.45
CA TRP A 132 9.79 6.75 6.79
C TRP A 132 10.76 6.23 5.73
N VAL A 133 10.48 5.06 5.14
CA VAL A 133 11.37 4.37 4.19
C VAL A 133 11.24 4.92 2.76
N ILE A 134 10.14 5.58 2.41
CA ILE A 134 9.88 6.07 1.04
C ILE A 134 11.02 6.97 0.49
N ARG A 135 11.72 7.68 1.38
CA ARG A 135 12.91 8.50 1.05
C ARG A 135 14.15 7.68 0.68
N PHE A 136 14.18 6.37 1.01
CA PHE A 136 15.31 5.47 0.70
C PHE A 136 14.98 4.52 -0.45
N GLY A 137 13.74 4.49 -0.91
CA GLY A 137 13.26 3.64 -2.00
C GLY A 137 11.83 3.15 -1.81
N VAL A 138 11.28 2.56 -2.85
CA VAL A 138 9.89 2.06 -2.86
C VAL A 138 9.87 0.56 -2.61
N ILE A 139 9.20 0.14 -1.53
CA ILE A 139 8.94 -1.28 -1.27
C ILE A 139 7.63 -1.67 -1.97
N ALA A 140 7.71 -2.58 -2.94
CA ALA A 140 6.53 -3.10 -3.61
C ALA A 140 5.59 -3.81 -2.63
N ALA A 141 4.28 -3.61 -2.81
CA ALA A 141 3.25 -4.27 -2.02
C ALA A 141 3.32 -5.80 -2.21
N SER A 142 3.45 -6.54 -1.11
CA SER A 142 3.47 -8.01 -1.15
C SER A 142 2.06 -8.59 -1.35
N ARG A 143 1.96 -9.77 -1.99
CA ARG A 143 0.70 -10.52 -2.11
C ARG A 143 0.11 -10.87 -0.73
N GLY A 144 0.95 -11.12 0.27
CA GLY A 144 0.55 -11.37 1.66
C GLY A 144 -0.20 -10.19 2.30
N GLY A 145 0.12 -8.95 1.92
CA GLY A 145 -0.59 -7.77 2.41
C GLY A 145 -2.07 -7.73 2.02
N LYS A 146 -2.42 -8.20 0.81
CA LYS A 146 -3.82 -8.29 0.35
C LYS A 146 -4.58 -9.41 1.08
N ALA A 147 -3.95 -10.58 1.22
CA ALA A 147 -4.53 -11.72 1.93
C ALA A 147 -4.81 -11.37 3.41
N LYS A 148 -3.88 -10.69 4.08
CA LYS A 148 -4.05 -10.22 5.46
C LYS A 148 -5.30 -9.34 5.60
N THR A 149 -5.45 -8.32 4.74
CA THR A 149 -6.58 -7.38 4.82
C THR A 149 -7.89 -8.10 4.61
N LEU A 150 -7.97 -9.00 3.63
CA LEU A 150 -9.16 -9.80 3.39
C LEU A 150 -9.51 -10.68 4.61
N LEU A 151 -8.53 -11.41 5.16
CA LEU A 151 -8.75 -12.28 6.32
C LEU A 151 -9.22 -11.49 7.55
N LEU A 152 -8.60 -10.35 7.84
CA LEU A 152 -9.01 -9.50 8.95
C LEU A 152 -10.40 -8.91 8.74
N ASN A 153 -10.73 -8.41 7.54
CA ASN A 153 -12.06 -7.88 7.26
C ASN A 153 -13.15 -8.96 7.37
N VAL A 154 -12.90 -10.16 6.86
CA VAL A 154 -13.82 -11.29 7.01
C VAL A 154 -13.98 -11.68 8.47
N ALA A 155 -12.87 -11.81 9.21
CA ALA A 155 -12.91 -12.13 10.63
C ALA A 155 -13.72 -11.11 11.44
N ILE A 156 -13.45 -9.81 11.26
CA ILE A 156 -14.19 -8.73 11.93
C ILE A 156 -15.67 -8.81 11.58
N GLY A 157 -16.03 -8.98 10.31
CA GLY A 157 -17.43 -9.14 9.88
C GLY A 157 -18.11 -10.32 10.58
N LEU A 158 -17.42 -11.46 10.71
CA LEU A 158 -17.94 -12.63 11.44
C LEU A 158 -18.10 -12.37 12.95
N TYR A 159 -17.25 -11.52 13.56
CA TYR A 159 -17.41 -11.12 14.96
C TYR A 159 -18.56 -10.14 15.17
N VAL A 160 -18.88 -9.32 14.18
CA VAL A 160 -20.06 -8.43 14.23
C VAL A 160 -21.35 -9.23 14.15
N LEU A 161 -21.38 -10.36 13.44
CA LEU A 161 -22.56 -11.23 13.33
C LEU A 161 -22.84 -11.97 14.65
N PRO A 162 -24.11 -12.18 15.02
CA PRO A 162 -24.51 -12.94 16.22
C PRO A 162 -24.38 -14.44 15.98
N LEU A 163 -23.15 -14.92 15.77
CA LEU A 163 -22.87 -16.32 15.45
C LEU A 163 -22.74 -17.16 16.73
N ALA A 164 -23.36 -18.35 16.74
CA ALA A 164 -23.28 -19.29 17.85
C ALA A 164 -22.72 -20.66 17.40
N GLY A 165 -22.39 -21.52 18.37
CA GLY A 165 -21.90 -22.87 18.12
C GLY A 165 -20.64 -22.95 17.28
N ALA A 166 -20.58 -23.83 16.30
CA ALA A 166 -19.41 -24.07 15.44
C ALA A 166 -19.02 -22.81 14.64
N ALA A 167 -20.00 -21.96 14.26
CA ALA A 167 -19.73 -20.73 13.55
C ALA A 167 -19.00 -19.71 14.44
N ALA A 168 -19.23 -19.70 15.75
CA ALA A 168 -18.48 -18.87 16.68
C ALA A 168 -17.01 -19.34 16.83
N THR A 169 -16.76 -20.66 16.73
CA THR A 169 -15.39 -21.18 16.72
C THR A 169 -14.65 -20.83 15.42
N SER A 170 -15.32 -20.91 14.28
CA SER A 170 -14.72 -20.58 12.99
C SER A 170 -14.25 -19.13 12.89
N ARG A 171 -15.02 -18.17 13.45
CA ARG A 171 -14.59 -16.74 13.48
C ARG A 171 -13.26 -16.54 14.22
N ALA A 172 -13.06 -17.28 15.33
CA ALA A 172 -11.81 -17.18 16.11
C ALA A 172 -10.61 -17.76 15.32
N VAL A 173 -10.80 -18.87 14.61
CA VAL A 173 -9.76 -19.48 13.75
C VAL A 173 -9.38 -18.54 12.61
N ILE A 174 -10.38 -17.95 11.93
CA ILE A 174 -10.14 -17.01 10.82
C ILE A 174 -9.41 -15.75 11.33
N LEU A 175 -9.82 -15.24 12.50
CA LEU A 175 -9.14 -14.11 13.13
C LEU A 175 -7.69 -14.44 13.47
N ALA A 176 -7.45 -15.59 14.12
CA ALA A 176 -6.09 -16.03 14.46
C ALA A 176 -5.21 -16.15 13.22
N ALA A 177 -5.73 -16.75 12.15
CA ALA A 177 -5.04 -16.82 10.85
C ALA A 177 -4.73 -15.42 10.29
N GLY A 178 -5.71 -14.50 10.33
CA GLY A 178 -5.53 -13.11 9.91
C GLY A 178 -4.45 -12.38 10.71
N VAL A 179 -4.44 -12.56 12.03
CA VAL A 179 -3.44 -11.98 12.94
C VAL A 179 -2.05 -12.54 12.66
N VAL A 180 -1.91 -13.85 12.51
CA VAL A 180 -0.63 -14.50 12.17
C VAL A 180 -0.08 -13.96 10.84
N VAL A 181 -0.90 -13.92 9.79
CA VAL A 181 -0.50 -13.35 8.49
C VAL A 181 -0.15 -11.86 8.63
N ALA A 182 -0.90 -11.11 9.44
CA ALA A 182 -0.60 -9.70 9.70
C ALA A 182 0.76 -9.51 10.37
N VAL A 183 1.07 -10.30 11.40
CA VAL A 183 2.35 -10.22 12.12
C VAL A 183 3.50 -10.64 11.21
N VAL A 184 3.41 -11.79 10.55
CA VAL A 184 4.45 -12.31 9.64
C VAL A 184 4.76 -11.30 8.54
N THR A 185 3.73 -10.76 7.88
CA THR A 185 3.92 -9.76 6.82
C THR A 185 4.43 -8.43 7.36
N GLY A 186 4.11 -8.08 8.61
CA GLY A 186 4.65 -6.91 9.28
C GLY A 186 6.13 -7.03 9.56
N VAL A 187 6.56 -8.18 10.09
CA VAL A 187 7.97 -8.50 10.35
C VAL A 187 8.77 -8.53 9.04
N ASP A 188 8.28 -9.20 7.99
CA ASP A 188 8.91 -9.18 6.66
C ASP A 188 9.08 -7.74 6.14
N TYR A 189 8.07 -6.88 6.35
CA TYR A 189 8.16 -5.49 5.94
C TYR A 189 9.26 -4.72 6.70
N VAL A 190 9.39 -4.94 8.01
CA VAL A 190 10.45 -4.34 8.83
C VAL A 190 11.83 -4.78 8.33
N TYR A 191 12.03 -6.08 8.05
CA TYR A 191 13.30 -6.58 7.51
C TYR A 191 13.67 -5.91 6.18
N ARG A 192 12.71 -5.82 5.25
CA ARG A 192 12.92 -5.16 3.94
C ARG A 192 13.24 -3.67 4.10
N ALA A 193 12.56 -2.98 5.00
CA ALA A 193 12.79 -1.58 5.29
C ALA A 193 14.20 -1.33 5.84
N LEU A 194 14.65 -2.16 6.79
CA LEU A 194 16.00 -2.09 7.35
C LEU A 194 17.08 -2.44 6.31
N ALA A 195 16.82 -3.43 5.44
CA ALA A 195 17.73 -3.79 4.36
C ALA A 195 17.90 -2.64 3.36
N LEU A 196 16.81 -1.98 2.96
CA LEU A 196 16.85 -0.80 2.09
C LEU A 196 17.66 0.35 2.71
N ARG A 197 17.44 0.65 3.98
CA ARG A 197 18.20 1.66 4.70
C ARG A 197 19.70 1.35 4.73
N ARG A 198 20.05 0.07 4.98
CA ARG A 198 21.47 -0.36 5.00
C ARG A 198 22.13 -0.22 3.63
N ARG A 199 21.41 -0.53 2.54
CA ARG A 199 21.92 -0.34 1.17
C ARG A 199 22.15 1.14 0.88
N ALA A 200 21.15 1.99 1.12
CA ALA A 200 21.30 3.43 0.93
C ALA A 200 22.44 4.05 1.73
N ALA A 201 22.72 3.55 2.94
CA ALA A 201 23.84 3.99 3.75
C ALA A 201 25.20 3.56 3.19
N ARG A 202 25.31 2.38 2.54
CA ARG A 202 26.52 1.93 1.86
C ARG A 202 26.80 2.72 0.59
N ASP A 203 25.76 2.95 -0.21
CA ASP A 203 25.87 3.75 -1.44
C ASP A 203 26.36 5.18 -1.15
N THR A 204 25.93 5.77 -0.02
CA THR A 204 26.42 7.08 0.44
C THR A 204 27.84 7.03 1.03
N ALA A 205 28.28 5.88 1.53
CA ALA A 205 29.65 5.71 2.04
C ALA A 205 30.69 5.38 0.94
N GLY A 206 30.26 5.23 -0.32
CA GLY A 206 31.16 4.91 -1.44
C GLY A 206 31.68 3.47 -1.41
N GLU A 207 31.07 2.58 -0.65
CA GLU A 207 31.48 1.18 -0.53
C GLU A 207 30.91 0.38 -1.72
N PRO A 208 31.74 -0.24 -2.59
CA PRO A 208 31.25 -0.98 -3.75
C PRO A 208 30.35 -2.14 -3.31
N ALA A 209 29.28 -2.41 -4.08
CA ALA A 209 28.37 -3.52 -3.84
C ALA A 209 29.19 -4.83 -3.75
N ALA A 210 28.99 -5.60 -2.67
CA ALA A 210 29.66 -6.88 -2.49
C ALA A 210 29.25 -7.83 -3.65
N GLY A 211 30.13 -7.97 -4.64
CA GLY A 211 29.91 -8.79 -5.84
C GLY A 211 30.23 -8.13 -7.18
N GLU A 212 30.50 -6.81 -7.23
CA GLU A 212 31.07 -6.22 -8.43
C GLU A 212 32.60 -6.44 -8.41
N PRO A 213 33.19 -7.12 -9.42
CA PRO A 213 34.62 -7.20 -9.53
C PRO A 213 35.17 -5.80 -9.67
N ALA A 214 36.22 -5.47 -8.90
CA ALA A 214 36.90 -4.19 -8.94
C ALA A 214 37.21 -3.83 -10.40
N ALA A 215 36.56 -2.79 -10.91
CA ALA A 215 36.87 -2.21 -12.19
C ALA A 215 38.25 -1.56 -12.05
N GLY A 216 39.29 -2.28 -12.46
CA GLY A 216 40.63 -1.73 -12.37
C GLY A 216 41.79 -2.71 -12.53
N GLU A 217 41.67 -3.63 -13.50
CA GLU A 217 42.88 -4.15 -14.11
C GLU A 217 42.81 -3.87 -15.60
N PRO A 218 43.65 -2.93 -16.13
CA PRO A 218 43.69 -2.76 -17.57
C PRO A 218 44.24 -4.05 -18.16
N ALA A 219 43.41 -4.71 -18.98
CA ALA A 219 43.85 -5.82 -19.79
C ALA A 219 45.13 -5.44 -20.50
N ALA A 220 46.22 -6.07 -20.17
CA ALA A 220 47.47 -5.99 -20.88
C ALA A 220 47.17 -6.34 -22.34
N GLY A 221 47.21 -5.35 -23.22
CA GLY A 221 47.09 -5.53 -24.65
C GLY A 221 48.16 -6.50 -25.16
N PRO A 222 47.83 -7.33 -26.17
CA PRO A 222 48.81 -8.22 -26.76
C PRO A 222 49.99 -7.43 -27.28
N ALA A 223 51.22 -7.79 -26.84
CA ALA A 223 52.47 -7.26 -27.35
C ALA A 223 52.53 -7.43 -28.87
N ILE A 224 52.56 -6.33 -29.59
CA ILE A 224 52.82 -6.33 -31.03
C ILE A 224 54.32 -6.64 -31.19
N THR A 225 54.70 -7.85 -31.47
CA THR A 225 56.01 -8.22 -31.95
C THR A 225 56.12 -7.80 -33.43
N ASN A 226 56.77 -6.66 -33.65
CA ASN A 226 57.31 -6.32 -34.94
C ASN A 226 58.45 -7.30 -35.25
N GLU A 227 58.24 -8.28 -36.09
CA GLU A 227 59.33 -8.93 -36.82
C GLU A 227 59.39 -8.27 -38.21
N GLU A 228 60.30 -7.31 -38.30
CA GLU A 228 60.94 -6.96 -39.58
C GLU A 228 61.81 -8.15 -40.05
N GLY A 229 61.45 -8.74 -41.14
CA GLY A 229 62.23 -9.80 -41.82
C GLY A 229 62.25 -9.55 -43.31
N LEU A 230 63.15 -8.71 -43.68
CA LEU A 230 63.83 -8.53 -44.98
C LEU A 230 64.22 -9.84 -45.64
N THR A 231 63.86 -10.01 -46.97
CA THR A 231 64.66 -10.60 -48.07
C THR A 231 63.75 -10.76 -49.25
N ASP A 232 63.93 -10.02 -50.29
CA ASP A 232 64.86 -9.98 -51.41
C ASP A 232 64.79 -11.20 -52.37
N ALA A 233 64.62 -10.88 -53.65
CA ALA A 233 65.07 -11.57 -54.85
C ALA A 233 64.19 -12.72 -55.45
N ARG A 234 63.62 -12.48 -56.52
CA ARG A 234 63.71 -12.88 -57.95
C ARG A 234 62.38 -13.10 -58.58
#